data_2845f5722f60ed6edbb3a6c4217683b2
#
_entry.id   2845f5722f60ed6edbb3a6c4217683b2
#
_cell.length_a   1.000
_cell.length_b   1.000
_cell.length_c   1.000
_cell.angle_alpha   90.00
_cell.angle_beta   90.00
_cell.angle_gamma   90.00
#
_symmetry.space_group_name_H-M   'P 1'
#
loop_
_entity.id
_entity.type
_entity.pdbx_description
1 polymer ?
#
loop_
_entity_poly.entity_id
_entity_poly.type
_entity_poly.pdbx_seq_one_letter_code
_entity_poly.pdbx_strand_id
1 'polypeptide(L)'
;MGMFTRMSDIVQANLNAILDKAEDPQKVIRLIVQEMEETLVEIRSVAARSLADKKHLSRKQEKLQQQIKDWQNKATVAMKKEREDLARAALVEKNKAQESLTSLTKEMDVVEEAITKLQEDTSRLQEKLKEARSRQKALDIRQQSVSVRLKAKTTQNVEKIDDAIARFEHYESRIDDLESQVEAYDLVSPSNSLSAQIEQLEQDENIEKELAALRKKVA
;
A
#
# COMPACT_ATOMS: atom_id res chain seq x y z
N MET A 1 17.44 -6.98 -12.23
CA MET A 1 17.54 -6.36 -10.89
C MET A 1 16.26 -6.65 -10.14
N GLY A 2 16.32 -6.95 -8.83
CA GLY A 2 15.14 -7.25 -8.04
C GLY A 2 14.28 -6.01 -7.80
N MET A 3 12.96 -6.18 -7.60
CA MET A 3 11.97 -5.13 -7.32
C MET A 3 12.41 -4.21 -6.17
N PHE A 4 12.91 -4.79 -5.08
CA PHE A 4 13.39 -4.05 -3.90
C PHE A 4 14.60 -3.16 -4.17
N THR A 5 15.49 -3.56 -5.08
CA THR A 5 16.65 -2.75 -5.48
C THR A 5 16.18 -1.52 -6.27
N ARG A 6 15.29 -1.70 -7.25
CA ARG A 6 14.72 -0.59 -8.02
C ARG A 6 14.00 0.41 -7.12
N MET A 7 13.18 -0.09 -6.19
CA MET A 7 12.45 0.75 -5.25
C MET A 7 13.40 1.55 -4.36
N SER A 8 14.43 0.90 -3.79
CA SER A 8 15.44 1.57 -2.97
C SER A 8 16.16 2.65 -3.76
N ASP A 9 16.54 2.34 -4.99
CA ASP A 9 17.21 3.29 -5.88
C ASP A 9 16.34 4.51 -6.20
N ILE A 10 15.04 4.29 -6.49
CA ILE A 10 14.08 5.35 -6.80
C ILE A 10 13.80 6.22 -5.56
N VAL A 11 13.59 5.61 -4.39
CA VAL A 11 13.28 6.34 -3.15
C VAL A 11 14.47 7.16 -2.67
N GLN A 12 15.69 6.66 -2.85
CA GLN A 12 16.93 7.36 -2.47
C GLN A 12 17.41 8.34 -3.53
N ALA A 13 16.90 8.24 -4.76
CA ALA A 13 17.30 9.11 -5.85
C ALA A 13 16.96 10.58 -5.57
N ASN A 14 17.94 11.45 -5.74
CA ASN A 14 17.70 12.88 -5.73
C ASN A 14 17.20 13.30 -7.13
N LEU A 15 15.87 13.42 -7.26
CA LEU A 15 15.21 13.80 -8.51
C LEU A 15 15.79 15.07 -9.12
N ASN A 16 16.15 16.08 -8.30
CA ASN A 16 16.73 17.32 -8.78
C ASN A 16 18.08 17.07 -9.44
N ALA A 17 18.98 16.33 -8.78
CA ALA A 17 20.32 16.09 -9.30
C ALA A 17 20.29 15.27 -10.60
N ILE A 18 19.27 14.43 -10.80
CA ILE A 18 19.08 13.66 -12.03
C ILE A 18 18.56 14.59 -13.14
N LEU A 19 17.56 15.42 -12.84
CA LEU A 19 16.96 16.33 -13.81
C LEU A 19 17.91 17.46 -14.23
N ASP A 20 18.72 17.97 -13.32
CA ASP A 20 19.71 19.03 -13.60
C ASP A 20 20.83 18.56 -14.54
N LYS A 21 21.11 17.26 -14.57
CA LYS A 21 22.14 16.65 -15.45
C LYS A 21 21.58 16.10 -16.76
N ALA A 22 20.25 16.07 -16.90
CA ALA A 22 19.60 15.46 -18.07
C ALA A 22 19.59 16.42 -19.26
N GLU A 23 19.88 15.91 -20.46
CA GLU A 23 19.70 16.65 -21.72
C GLU A 23 18.22 16.96 -21.98
N ASP A 24 17.32 16.05 -21.62
CA ASP A 24 15.87 16.20 -21.73
C ASP A 24 15.20 15.87 -20.38
N PRO A 25 15.08 16.86 -19.48
CA PRO A 25 14.49 16.65 -18.16
C PRO A 25 13.03 16.16 -18.21
N GLN A 26 12.25 16.58 -19.22
CA GLN A 26 10.86 16.16 -19.35
C GLN A 26 10.73 14.68 -19.69
N LYS A 27 11.56 14.20 -20.59
CA LYS A 27 11.56 12.77 -20.95
C LYS A 27 11.99 11.93 -19.78
N VAL A 28 13.02 12.38 -19.05
CA VAL A 28 13.55 11.69 -17.88
C VAL A 28 12.52 11.61 -16.76
N ILE A 29 11.84 12.74 -16.43
CA ILE A 29 10.82 12.72 -15.36
C ILE A 29 9.61 11.84 -15.72
N ARG A 30 9.20 11.80 -16.98
CA ARG A 30 8.11 10.90 -17.43
C ARG A 30 8.48 9.43 -17.24
N LEU A 31 9.72 9.06 -17.59
CA LEU A 31 10.20 7.69 -17.37
C LEU A 31 10.26 7.33 -15.89
N ILE A 32 10.74 8.26 -15.05
CA ILE A 32 10.78 8.06 -13.59
C ILE A 32 9.37 7.87 -13.02
N VAL A 33 8.41 8.71 -13.41
CA VAL A 33 7.01 8.59 -12.99
C VAL A 33 6.43 7.24 -13.41
N GLN A 34 6.64 6.85 -14.65
CA GLN A 34 6.18 5.55 -15.16
C GLN A 34 6.78 4.39 -14.36
N GLU A 35 8.08 4.39 -14.12
CA GLU A 35 8.77 3.33 -13.37
C GLU A 35 8.28 3.25 -11.92
N MET A 36 8.01 4.41 -11.28
CA MET A 36 7.40 4.47 -9.95
C MET A 36 5.99 3.86 -9.93
N GLU A 37 5.16 4.16 -10.93
CA GLU A 37 3.81 3.61 -11.07
C GLU A 37 3.82 2.10 -11.27
N GLU A 38 4.69 1.60 -12.14
CA GLU A 38 4.87 0.17 -12.38
C GLU A 38 5.34 -0.54 -11.10
N THR A 39 6.31 0.05 -10.39
CA THR A 39 6.81 -0.48 -9.12
C THR A 39 5.72 -0.52 -8.05
N LEU A 40 4.85 0.49 -7.97
CA LEU A 40 3.70 0.49 -7.06
C LEU A 40 2.71 -0.65 -7.35
N VAL A 41 2.46 -0.94 -8.62
CA VAL A 41 1.60 -2.08 -9.01
C VAL A 41 2.22 -3.40 -8.57
N GLU A 42 3.54 -3.56 -8.77
CA GLU A 42 4.26 -4.77 -8.34
C GLU A 42 4.21 -4.94 -6.82
N ILE A 43 4.49 -3.88 -6.04
CA ILE A 43 4.45 -3.91 -4.57
C ILE A 43 3.04 -4.30 -4.07
N ARG A 44 2.00 -3.71 -4.64
CA ARG A 44 0.61 -4.04 -4.29
C ARG A 44 0.29 -5.51 -4.57
N SER A 45 0.79 -6.05 -5.67
CA SER A 45 0.62 -7.48 -5.99
C SER A 45 1.30 -8.37 -4.96
N VAL A 46 2.53 -8.02 -4.53
CA VAL A 46 3.25 -8.76 -3.49
C VAL A 46 2.54 -8.64 -2.14
N ALA A 47 2.11 -7.42 -1.77
CA ALA A 47 1.36 -7.19 -0.52
C ALA A 47 0.06 -8.01 -0.48
N ALA A 48 -0.68 -8.07 -1.59
CA ALA A 48 -1.89 -8.89 -1.69
C ALA A 48 -1.61 -10.39 -1.48
N ARG A 49 -0.48 -10.90 -2.02
CA ARG A 49 -0.06 -12.29 -1.78
C ARG A 49 0.29 -12.53 -0.32
N SER A 50 1.09 -11.63 0.29
CA SER A 50 1.47 -11.74 1.70
C SER A 50 0.26 -11.69 2.62
N LEU A 51 -0.77 -10.88 2.31
CA LEU A 51 -2.03 -10.85 3.05
C LEU A 51 -2.82 -12.16 2.90
N ALA A 52 -2.84 -12.74 1.70
CA ALA A 52 -3.46 -14.06 1.49
C ALA A 52 -2.74 -15.16 2.29
N ASP A 53 -1.39 -15.11 2.35
CA ASP A 53 -0.59 -16.04 3.13
C ASP A 53 -0.87 -15.86 4.63
N LYS A 54 -0.92 -14.62 5.14
CA LYS A 54 -1.32 -14.32 6.53
C LYS A 54 -2.68 -14.93 6.85
N LYS A 55 -3.68 -14.74 5.99
CA LYS A 55 -5.03 -15.31 6.18
C LYS A 55 -5.02 -16.85 6.18
N HIS A 56 -4.19 -17.45 5.34
CA HIS A 56 -4.03 -18.90 5.31
C HIS A 56 -3.37 -19.43 6.60
N LEU A 57 -2.32 -18.76 7.09
CA LEU A 57 -1.65 -19.09 8.35
C LEU A 57 -2.60 -18.92 9.54
N SER A 58 -3.38 -17.84 9.60
CA SER A 58 -4.40 -17.61 10.63
C SER A 58 -5.42 -18.75 10.71
N ARG A 59 -5.95 -19.21 9.57
CA ARG A 59 -6.86 -20.37 9.53
C ARG A 59 -6.21 -21.66 10.01
N LYS A 60 -4.91 -21.86 9.71
CA LYS A 60 -4.18 -23.02 10.24
C LYS A 60 -4.00 -22.91 11.76
N GLN A 61 -3.69 -21.70 12.25
CA GLN A 61 -3.55 -21.42 13.68
C GLN A 61 -4.84 -21.74 14.45
N GLU A 62 -5.99 -21.29 13.95
CA GLU A 62 -7.30 -21.61 14.53
C GLU A 62 -7.58 -23.12 14.60
N LYS A 63 -7.25 -23.84 13.51
CA LYS A 63 -7.41 -25.30 13.47
C LYS A 63 -6.51 -26.00 14.52
N LEU A 64 -5.26 -25.57 14.65
CA LEU A 64 -4.34 -26.13 15.66
C LEU A 64 -4.82 -25.82 17.07
N GLN A 65 -5.30 -24.59 17.32
CA GLN A 65 -5.88 -24.23 18.61
C GLN A 65 -7.11 -25.11 18.97
N GLN A 66 -7.96 -25.37 17.97
CA GLN A 66 -9.10 -26.27 18.18
C GLN A 66 -8.64 -27.71 18.46
N GLN A 67 -7.65 -28.22 17.71
CA GLN A 67 -7.08 -29.54 17.96
C GLN A 67 -6.49 -29.68 19.37
N ILE A 68 -5.79 -28.65 19.85
CA ILE A 68 -5.24 -28.61 21.22
C ILE A 68 -6.36 -28.72 22.25
N LYS A 69 -7.46 -27.97 22.07
CA LYS A 69 -8.65 -28.06 22.94
C LYS A 69 -9.29 -29.44 22.89
N ASP A 70 -9.43 -30.01 21.71
CA ASP A 70 -10.04 -31.34 21.52
C ASP A 70 -9.19 -32.43 22.18
N TRP A 71 -7.88 -32.40 22.02
CA TRP A 71 -6.97 -33.35 22.68
C TRP A 71 -6.98 -33.19 24.19
N GLN A 72 -7.04 -31.94 24.69
CA GLN A 72 -7.18 -31.69 26.13
C GLN A 72 -8.48 -32.28 26.68
N ASN A 73 -9.60 -32.12 25.96
CA ASN A 73 -10.88 -32.67 26.36
C ASN A 73 -10.84 -34.20 26.35
N LYS A 74 -10.25 -34.81 25.31
CA LYS A 74 -10.08 -36.28 25.22
C LYS A 74 -9.23 -36.82 26.36
N ALA A 75 -8.13 -36.13 26.70
CA ALA A 75 -7.32 -36.51 27.85
C ALA A 75 -8.11 -36.46 29.18
N THR A 76 -8.93 -35.42 29.36
CA THR A 76 -9.78 -35.28 30.56
C THR A 76 -10.84 -36.38 30.63
N VAL A 77 -11.45 -36.72 29.51
CA VAL A 77 -12.43 -37.82 29.46
C VAL A 77 -11.77 -39.19 29.76
N ALA A 78 -10.57 -39.42 29.21
CA ALA A 78 -9.82 -40.65 29.44
C ALA A 78 -9.45 -40.78 30.96
N MET A 79 -9.02 -39.72 31.60
CA MET A 79 -8.75 -39.68 33.04
C MET A 79 -9.99 -39.97 33.88
N LYS A 80 -11.15 -39.38 33.52
CA LYS A 80 -12.43 -39.67 34.21
C LYS A 80 -12.86 -41.13 34.09
N LYS A 81 -12.38 -41.85 33.07
CA LYS A 81 -12.65 -43.27 32.86
C LYS A 81 -11.50 -44.17 33.34
N GLU A 82 -10.59 -43.65 34.12
CA GLU A 82 -9.41 -44.36 34.68
C GLU A 82 -8.49 -44.97 33.62
N ARG A 83 -8.53 -44.41 32.38
CA ARG A 83 -7.69 -44.87 31.27
C ARG A 83 -6.47 -43.92 31.12
N GLU A 84 -5.50 -44.07 32.03
CA GLU A 84 -4.29 -43.27 32.06
C GLU A 84 -3.43 -43.41 30.76
N ASP A 85 -3.42 -44.65 30.20
CA ASP A 85 -2.77 -44.96 28.94
C ASP A 85 -3.24 -44.04 27.80
N LEU A 86 -4.57 -43.91 27.65
CA LEU A 86 -5.19 -43.07 26.64
C LEU A 86 -5.02 -41.56 26.95
N ALA A 87 -5.08 -41.19 28.21
CA ALA A 87 -4.83 -39.79 28.62
C ALA A 87 -3.43 -39.36 28.25
N ARG A 88 -2.42 -40.18 28.51
CA ARG A 88 -1.02 -39.92 28.17
C ARG A 88 -0.85 -39.81 26.64
N ALA A 89 -1.42 -40.70 25.87
CA ALA A 89 -1.40 -40.63 24.39
C ALA A 89 -2.04 -39.33 23.86
N ALA A 90 -3.19 -38.91 24.43
CA ALA A 90 -3.85 -37.66 24.04
C ALA A 90 -3.02 -36.42 24.39
N LEU A 91 -2.31 -36.41 25.51
CA LEU A 91 -1.40 -35.33 25.90
C LEU A 91 -0.19 -35.25 24.96
N VAL A 92 0.33 -36.39 24.49
CA VAL A 92 1.42 -36.40 23.48
C VAL A 92 0.96 -35.72 22.19
N GLU A 93 -0.25 -36.05 21.68
CA GLU A 93 -0.79 -35.41 20.49
C GLU A 93 -1.11 -33.92 20.70
N LYS A 94 -1.59 -33.54 21.90
CA LYS A 94 -1.72 -32.12 22.27
C LYS A 94 -0.39 -31.38 22.20
N ASN A 95 0.70 -31.97 22.73
CA ASN A 95 2.03 -31.34 22.76
C ASN A 95 2.56 -31.17 21.32
N LYS A 96 2.39 -32.17 20.44
CA LYS A 96 2.75 -32.04 19.01
C LYS A 96 1.99 -30.88 18.33
N ALA A 97 0.68 -30.77 18.59
CA ALA A 97 -0.11 -29.66 18.07
C ALA A 97 0.36 -28.31 18.64
N GLN A 98 0.76 -28.25 19.91
CA GLN A 98 1.30 -27.07 20.56
C GLN A 98 2.66 -26.64 19.95
N GLU A 99 3.55 -27.58 19.66
CA GLU A 99 4.82 -27.33 18.98
C GLU A 99 4.58 -26.79 17.56
N SER A 100 3.64 -27.40 16.84
CA SER A 100 3.23 -26.95 15.50
C SER A 100 2.65 -25.51 15.53
N LEU A 101 1.84 -25.19 16.55
CA LEU A 101 1.29 -23.87 16.77
C LEU A 101 2.41 -22.83 17.03
N THR A 102 3.40 -23.20 17.84
CA THR A 102 4.54 -22.33 18.14
C THR A 102 5.37 -22.03 16.89
N SER A 103 5.61 -23.04 16.04
CA SER A 103 6.31 -22.87 14.76
C SER A 103 5.51 -21.96 13.82
N LEU A 104 4.19 -22.21 13.71
CA LEU A 104 3.31 -21.42 12.86
C LEU A 104 3.22 -19.96 13.30
N THR A 105 3.24 -19.69 14.60
CA THR A 105 3.24 -18.33 15.15
C THR A 105 4.49 -17.57 14.71
N LYS A 106 5.66 -18.20 14.77
CA LYS A 106 6.91 -17.59 14.29
C LYS A 106 6.86 -17.29 12.78
N GLU A 107 6.28 -18.19 11.99
CA GLU A 107 6.09 -17.98 10.56
C GLU A 107 5.14 -16.80 10.29
N MET A 108 4.10 -16.66 11.09
CA MET A 108 3.15 -15.55 11.00
C MET A 108 3.80 -14.22 11.35
N ASP A 109 4.65 -14.16 12.40
CA ASP A 109 5.39 -12.96 12.79
C ASP A 109 6.28 -12.45 11.63
N VAL A 110 6.95 -13.37 10.93
CA VAL A 110 7.78 -13.02 9.76
C VAL A 110 6.94 -12.43 8.63
N VAL A 111 5.77 -13.01 8.36
CA VAL A 111 4.86 -12.51 7.31
C VAL A 111 4.29 -11.14 7.70
N GLU A 112 3.94 -10.92 8.96
CA GLU A 112 3.46 -9.63 9.46
C GLU A 112 4.53 -8.53 9.37
N GLU A 113 5.76 -8.85 9.72
CA GLU A 113 6.89 -7.92 9.57
C GLU A 113 7.10 -7.55 8.09
N ALA A 114 7.04 -8.53 7.19
CA ALA A 114 7.15 -8.30 5.76
C ALA A 114 6.01 -7.40 5.22
N ILE A 115 4.78 -7.60 5.68
CA ILE A 115 3.62 -6.76 5.30
C ILE A 115 3.83 -5.32 5.78
N THR A 116 4.23 -5.13 7.04
CA THR A 116 4.49 -3.80 7.62
C THR A 116 5.54 -3.05 6.80
N LYS A 117 6.64 -3.73 6.46
CA LYS A 117 7.70 -3.14 5.63
C LYS A 117 7.20 -2.77 4.23
N LEU A 118 6.40 -3.63 3.59
CA LEU A 118 5.79 -3.33 2.30
C LEU A 118 4.85 -2.11 2.35
N GLN A 119 4.13 -1.93 3.46
CA GLN A 119 3.26 -0.77 3.67
C GLN A 119 4.07 0.52 3.80
N GLU A 120 5.13 0.51 4.60
CA GLU A 120 6.04 1.66 4.74
C GLU A 120 6.67 2.05 3.40
N ASP A 121 7.18 1.06 2.68
CA ASP A 121 7.82 1.24 1.38
C ASP A 121 6.82 1.78 0.34
N THR A 122 5.58 1.30 0.37
CA THR A 122 4.49 1.80 -0.47
C THR A 122 4.21 3.28 -0.18
N SER A 123 4.12 3.65 1.09
CA SER A 123 3.87 5.04 1.50
C SER A 123 5.00 5.96 1.02
N ARG A 124 6.24 5.60 1.25
CA ARG A 124 7.42 6.36 0.80
C ARG A 124 7.45 6.55 -0.72
N LEU A 125 7.13 5.48 -1.47
CA LEU A 125 7.09 5.55 -2.93
C LEU A 125 5.94 6.42 -3.45
N GLN A 126 4.78 6.41 -2.78
CA GLN A 126 3.66 7.29 -3.11
C GLN A 126 4.00 8.77 -2.90
N GLU A 127 4.68 9.11 -1.79
CA GLU A 127 5.17 10.47 -1.54
C GLU A 127 6.14 10.91 -2.64
N LYS A 128 7.08 10.04 -3.00
CA LYS A 128 8.03 10.34 -4.09
C LYS A 128 7.36 10.47 -5.45
N LEU A 129 6.35 9.67 -5.73
CA LEU A 129 5.55 9.78 -6.95
C LEU A 129 4.79 11.11 -7.00
N LYS A 130 4.21 11.56 -5.87
CA LYS A 130 3.57 12.88 -5.77
C LYS A 130 4.57 13.99 -6.07
N GLU A 131 5.77 13.93 -5.48
CA GLU A 131 6.86 14.89 -5.76
C GLU A 131 7.25 14.88 -7.26
N ALA A 132 7.46 13.70 -7.85
CA ALA A 132 7.84 13.57 -9.25
C ALA A 132 6.78 14.11 -10.21
N ARG A 133 5.50 13.83 -9.95
CA ARG A 133 4.38 14.37 -10.74
C ARG A 133 4.24 15.88 -10.65
N SER A 134 4.45 16.47 -9.46
CA SER A 134 4.47 17.93 -9.29
C SER A 134 5.58 18.57 -10.13
N ARG A 135 6.78 17.97 -10.11
CA ARG A 135 7.90 18.44 -10.93
C ARG A 135 7.68 18.28 -12.42
N GLN A 136 7.06 17.18 -12.83
CA GLN A 136 6.66 16.96 -14.22
C GLN A 136 5.74 18.08 -14.70
N LYS A 137 4.70 18.42 -13.91
CA LYS A 137 3.81 19.54 -14.22
C LYS A 137 4.56 20.87 -14.35
N ALA A 138 5.46 21.15 -13.41
CA ALA A 138 6.26 22.38 -13.44
C ALA A 138 7.12 22.48 -14.69
N LEU A 139 7.76 21.38 -15.12
CA LEU A 139 8.54 21.31 -16.36
C LEU A 139 7.68 21.50 -17.59
N ASP A 140 6.49 20.87 -17.65
CA ASP A 140 5.54 21.00 -18.76
C ASP A 140 5.05 22.45 -18.89
N ILE A 141 4.72 23.13 -17.79
CA ILE A 141 4.34 24.56 -17.77
C ILE A 141 5.50 25.44 -18.26
N ARG A 142 6.71 25.20 -17.77
CA ARG A 142 7.90 25.96 -18.18
C ARG A 142 8.16 25.83 -19.67
N GLN A 143 8.03 24.64 -20.25
CA GLN A 143 8.21 24.43 -21.68
C GLN A 143 7.13 25.14 -22.49
N GLN A 144 5.85 25.06 -22.06
CA GLN A 144 4.77 25.79 -22.71
C GLN A 144 5.04 27.31 -22.69
N SER A 145 5.49 27.86 -21.56
CA SER A 145 5.80 29.28 -21.46
C SER A 145 6.96 29.69 -22.38
N VAL A 146 8.00 28.86 -22.49
CA VAL A 146 9.11 29.09 -23.44
C VAL A 146 8.64 29.02 -24.88
N SER A 147 7.78 28.06 -25.23
CA SER A 147 7.24 27.91 -26.58
C SER A 147 6.34 29.09 -26.98
N VAL A 148 5.52 29.60 -26.04
CA VAL A 148 4.69 30.81 -26.24
C VAL A 148 5.57 32.05 -26.43
N ARG A 149 6.62 32.22 -25.62
CA ARG A 149 7.57 33.36 -25.75
C ARG A 149 8.35 33.29 -27.07
N LEU A 150 8.73 32.11 -27.53
CA LEU A 150 9.38 31.91 -28.83
C LEU A 150 8.41 32.27 -29.97
N LYS A 151 7.17 31.81 -29.92
CA LYS A 151 6.12 32.15 -30.90
C LYS A 151 5.82 33.66 -30.90
N ALA A 152 5.76 34.29 -29.72
CA ALA A 152 5.56 35.73 -29.59
C ALA A 152 6.74 36.56 -30.19
N LYS A 153 7.99 36.09 -30.05
CA LYS A 153 9.15 36.73 -30.65
C LYS A 153 9.23 36.57 -32.19
N THR A 154 8.69 35.46 -32.71
CA THR A 154 8.70 35.21 -34.16
C THR A 154 7.52 35.87 -34.88
N THR A 155 6.46 36.23 -34.16
CA THR A 155 5.27 36.91 -34.72
C THR A 155 5.40 38.42 -34.39
N GLN A 156 5.81 39.24 -35.35
CA GLN A 156 5.95 40.71 -35.22
C GLN A 156 4.63 41.48 -35.08
N ASN A 157 3.66 40.93 -34.35
CA ASN A 157 2.39 41.63 -34.08
C ASN A 157 2.28 41.89 -32.56
N VAL A 158 2.57 43.12 -32.19
CA VAL A 158 2.54 43.64 -30.79
C VAL A 158 1.15 43.42 -30.17
N GLU A 159 0.05 43.58 -30.90
CA GLU A 159 -1.32 43.37 -30.41
C GLU A 159 -1.63 41.93 -29.98
N LYS A 160 -0.96 40.95 -30.57
CA LYS A 160 -1.15 39.53 -30.19
C LYS A 160 -0.31 39.13 -28.99
N ILE A 161 0.68 39.94 -28.60
CA ILE A 161 1.56 39.68 -27.45
C ILE A 161 0.81 39.98 -26.15
N ASP A 162 0.09 41.10 -26.09
CA ASP A 162 -0.71 41.48 -24.92
C ASP A 162 -1.88 40.48 -24.67
N ASP A 163 -2.54 40.03 -25.73
CA ASP A 163 -3.55 38.97 -25.63
C ASP A 163 -2.98 37.61 -25.18
N ALA A 164 -1.77 37.28 -25.58
CA ALA A 164 -1.12 36.02 -25.16
C ALA A 164 -0.64 36.10 -23.70
N ILE A 165 -0.19 37.28 -23.24
CA ILE A 165 0.20 37.51 -21.84
C ILE A 165 -1.05 37.47 -20.93
N ALA A 166 -2.15 38.12 -21.31
CA ALA A 166 -3.39 38.09 -20.57
C ALA A 166 -3.97 36.68 -20.44
N ARG A 167 -3.87 35.87 -21.52
CA ARG A 167 -4.25 34.43 -21.44
C ARG A 167 -3.32 33.63 -20.56
N PHE A 168 -2.04 33.95 -20.53
CA PHE A 168 -1.07 33.28 -19.67
C PHE A 168 -1.34 33.55 -18.21
N GLU A 169 -1.59 34.81 -17.83
CA GLU A 169 -2.00 35.18 -16.45
C GLU A 169 -3.31 34.52 -16.04
N HIS A 170 -4.26 34.39 -16.97
CA HIS A 170 -5.51 33.65 -16.72
C HIS A 170 -5.29 32.16 -16.55
N TYR A 171 -4.37 31.54 -17.31
CA TYR A 171 -4.04 30.14 -17.12
C TYR A 171 -3.24 29.88 -15.83
N GLU A 172 -2.35 30.79 -15.44
CA GLU A 172 -1.61 30.71 -14.19
C GLU A 172 -2.56 30.78 -12.99
N SER A 173 -3.49 31.76 -12.98
CA SER A 173 -4.53 31.83 -11.96
C SER A 173 -5.43 30.58 -11.92
N ARG A 174 -5.72 30.00 -13.06
CA ARG A 174 -6.56 28.78 -13.14
C ARG A 174 -5.82 27.51 -12.72
N ILE A 175 -4.50 27.52 -12.83
CA ILE A 175 -3.64 26.44 -12.30
C ILE A 175 -3.56 26.55 -10.78
N ASP A 176 -3.38 27.75 -10.24
CA ASP A 176 -3.41 28.00 -8.79
C ASP A 176 -4.76 27.61 -8.18
N ASP A 177 -5.88 27.92 -8.87
CA ASP A 177 -7.21 27.46 -8.47
C ASP A 177 -7.37 25.94 -8.51
N LEU A 178 -6.80 25.26 -9.51
CA LEU A 178 -6.83 23.82 -9.63
C LEU A 178 -5.89 23.14 -8.61
N GLU A 179 -4.74 23.74 -8.32
CA GLU A 179 -3.85 23.26 -7.26
C GLU A 179 -4.51 23.40 -5.89
N SER A 180 -5.18 24.54 -5.64
CA SER A 180 -5.97 24.76 -4.42
C SER A 180 -7.15 23.77 -4.32
N GLN A 181 -7.80 23.42 -5.43
CA GLN A 181 -8.86 22.40 -5.46
C GLN A 181 -8.29 20.99 -5.23
N VAL A 182 -7.11 20.68 -5.76
CA VAL A 182 -6.45 19.38 -5.51
C VAL A 182 -6.00 19.27 -4.05
N GLU A 183 -5.46 20.35 -3.47
CA GLU A 183 -5.16 20.39 -2.04
C GLU A 183 -6.41 20.27 -1.17
N ALA A 184 -7.51 20.94 -1.55
CA ALA A 184 -8.80 20.80 -0.87
C ALA A 184 -9.38 19.39 -1.01
N TYR A 185 -9.20 18.72 -2.16
CA TYR A 185 -9.62 17.33 -2.37
C TYR A 185 -8.77 16.35 -1.56
N ASP A 186 -7.46 16.60 -1.44
CA ASP A 186 -6.54 15.80 -0.60
C ASP A 186 -6.84 15.98 0.90
N LEU A 187 -7.36 17.17 1.30
CA LEU A 187 -7.79 17.44 2.68
C LEU A 187 -9.17 16.85 3.01
N VAL A 188 -10.06 16.69 2.02
CA VAL A 188 -11.46 16.22 2.22
C VAL A 188 -11.62 14.74 1.86
N SER A 189 -10.71 14.15 1.09
CA SER A 189 -10.72 12.71 0.83
C SER A 189 -10.01 12.00 1.98
N PRO A 190 -10.73 11.34 2.91
CA PRO A 190 -10.10 10.40 3.83
C PRO A 190 -9.44 9.36 2.96
N SER A 191 -8.12 9.35 3.03
CA SER A 191 -7.22 8.49 2.29
C SER A 191 -7.86 7.13 1.95
N ASN A 192 -8.05 6.85 0.66
CA ASN A 192 -8.16 5.50 0.15
C ASN A 192 -6.78 4.80 0.32
N SER A 193 -6.23 4.89 1.54
CA SER A 193 -5.03 4.17 1.90
C SER A 193 -5.40 2.69 1.97
N LEU A 194 -4.52 1.83 1.52
CA LEU A 194 -4.65 0.37 1.67
C LEU A 194 -4.99 0.01 3.13
N SER A 195 -4.49 0.79 4.09
CA SER A 195 -4.81 0.72 5.53
C SER A 195 -6.28 0.97 5.83
N ALA A 196 -6.91 2.01 5.25
CA ALA A 196 -8.32 2.30 5.46
C ALA A 196 -9.24 1.23 4.81
N GLN A 197 -8.83 0.68 3.67
CA GLN A 197 -9.54 -0.44 3.04
C GLN A 197 -9.40 -1.74 3.83
N ILE A 198 -8.26 -1.98 4.46
CA ILE A 198 -8.02 -3.13 5.32
C ILE A 198 -8.78 -2.96 6.65
N GLU A 199 -8.78 -1.78 7.26
CA GLU A 199 -9.59 -1.49 8.45
C GLU A 199 -11.09 -1.63 8.19
N GLN A 200 -11.58 -1.22 7.02
CA GLN A 200 -12.97 -1.44 6.63
C GLN A 200 -13.31 -2.93 6.48
N LEU A 201 -12.41 -3.71 5.85
CA LEU A 201 -12.59 -5.17 5.73
C LEU A 201 -12.53 -5.89 7.09
N GLU A 202 -11.68 -5.44 8.02
CA GLU A 202 -11.61 -5.98 9.38
C GLU A 202 -12.87 -5.60 10.20
N GLN A 203 -13.41 -4.40 10.02
CA GLN A 203 -14.67 -3.98 10.65
C GLN A 203 -15.86 -4.77 10.11
N ASP A 204 -15.94 -5.01 8.81
CA ASP A 204 -17.00 -5.80 8.19
C ASP A 204 -16.95 -7.28 8.66
N GLU A 205 -15.74 -7.87 8.78
CA GLU A 205 -15.58 -9.23 9.36
C GLU A 205 -15.99 -9.30 10.84
N ASN A 206 -15.73 -8.25 11.62
CA ASN A 206 -16.14 -8.18 13.02
C ASN A 206 -17.67 -8.03 13.16
N ILE A 207 -18.27 -7.19 12.33
CA ILE A 207 -19.74 -7.01 12.28
C ILE A 207 -20.44 -8.32 11.87
N GLU A 208 -19.90 -9.06 10.90
CA GLU A 208 -20.46 -10.38 10.53
C GLU A 208 -20.35 -11.41 11.64
N LYS A 209 -19.24 -11.39 12.40
CA LYS A 209 -19.08 -12.26 13.58
C LYS A 209 -20.05 -11.90 14.70
N GLU A 210 -20.29 -10.62 14.96
CA GLU A 210 -21.28 -10.16 15.93
C GLU A 210 -22.72 -10.47 15.49
N LEU A 211 -23.03 -10.30 14.21
CA LEU A 211 -24.33 -10.68 13.65
C LEU A 211 -24.58 -12.19 13.73
N ALA A 212 -23.55 -13.00 13.49
CA ALA A 212 -23.65 -14.46 13.65
C ALA A 212 -23.83 -14.87 15.12
N ALA A 213 -23.18 -14.16 16.05
CA ALA A 213 -23.35 -14.38 17.49
C ALA A 213 -24.74 -13.95 17.98
N LEU A 214 -25.30 -12.86 17.45
CA LEU A 214 -26.65 -12.41 17.75
C LEU A 214 -27.71 -13.35 17.18
N ARG A 215 -27.52 -13.88 15.95
CA ARG A 215 -28.42 -14.90 15.37
C ARG A 215 -28.46 -16.19 16.19
N LYS A 216 -27.33 -16.58 16.82
CA LYS A 216 -27.28 -17.74 17.73
C LYS A 216 -27.91 -17.48 19.10
N LYS A 217 -28.08 -16.22 19.52
CA LYS A 217 -28.74 -15.86 20.78
C LYS A 217 -30.24 -15.66 20.67
N VAL A 218 -30.76 -15.47 19.45
CA VAL A 218 -32.18 -15.19 19.16
C VAL A 218 -32.90 -16.44 18.59
N ALA A 219 -32.15 -17.50 18.26
CA ALA A 219 -32.69 -18.86 17.93
C ALA A 219 -32.57 -19.79 19.13
#